data_623bba85879a93d17320dedb6cef98a4
#
_entry.id   623bba85879a93d17320dedb6cef98a4
#
_cell.length_a   1.000
_cell.length_b   1.000
_cell.length_c   1.000
_cell.angle_alpha   90.00
_cell.angle_beta   90.00
_cell.angle_gamma   90.00
#
_symmetry.space_group_name_H-M   'P 1'
#
loop_
_entity.id
_entity.type
_entity.pdbx_description
1 polymer ?
#
loop_
_entity_poly.entity_id
_entity_poly.type
_entity_poly.pdbx_seq_one_letter_code
_entity_poly.pdbx_strand_id
1 'polypeptide(L)'
;MKHRIRLDTMSDITKFVQITTALDCDVRLTNGKSFIVNGRSLLGAIYCTEWKEIFCECDQDIYSKISEFVVDETPVNLGKFL
;
A
#
# COMPACT_ATOMS: atom_id res chain seq x y z
N MET A 1 4.21 -1.40 -10.58
CA MET A 1 4.96 -1.56 -9.31
C MET A 1 4.00 -1.96 -8.21
N LYS A 2 4.40 -2.88 -7.40
CA LYS A 2 3.54 -3.43 -6.36
C LYS A 2 4.33 -3.53 -5.08
N HIS A 3 3.82 -2.94 -4.02
CA HIS A 3 4.48 -2.94 -2.71
C HIS A 3 3.50 -3.35 -1.64
N ARG A 4 3.96 -4.17 -0.70
CA ARG A 4 3.16 -4.49 0.46
C ARG A 4 3.26 -3.33 1.44
N ILE A 5 2.12 -2.86 1.93
CA ILE A 5 2.09 -1.71 2.82
C ILE A 5 1.32 -2.01 4.08
N ARG A 6 1.43 -1.11 5.04
CA ARG A 6 0.77 -1.22 6.31
C ARG A 6 0.16 0.10 6.68
N LEU A 7 -1.11 0.08 7.04
CA LEU A 7 -1.85 1.25 7.46
C LEU A 7 -2.50 0.91 8.80
N ASP A 8 -1.84 1.26 9.89
CA ASP A 8 -2.25 0.81 11.21
C ASP A 8 -3.18 1.75 11.95
N THR A 9 -3.14 3.03 11.63
CA THR A 9 -3.94 4.03 12.35
C THR A 9 -4.69 4.89 11.37
N MET A 10 -5.69 5.61 11.85
CA MET A 10 -6.39 6.57 11.01
C MET A 10 -5.44 7.65 10.50
N SER A 11 -4.46 8.01 11.31
CA SER A 11 -3.45 8.97 10.88
C SER A 11 -2.67 8.45 9.68
N ASP A 12 -2.31 7.17 9.71
CA ASP A 12 -1.61 6.54 8.58
C ASP A 12 -2.48 6.57 7.34
N ILE A 13 -3.75 6.22 7.48
CA ILE A 13 -4.68 6.17 6.36
C ILE A 13 -4.84 7.53 5.74
N THR A 14 -5.07 8.55 6.57
CA THR A 14 -5.27 9.91 6.10
C THR A 14 -4.03 10.41 5.38
N LYS A 15 -2.87 10.16 5.96
CA LYS A 15 -1.61 10.60 5.37
C LYS A 15 -1.35 9.90 4.05
N PHE A 16 -1.60 8.60 4.00
CA PHE A 16 -1.42 7.83 2.77
C PHE A 16 -2.30 8.40 1.65
N VAL A 17 -3.57 8.66 1.95
CA VAL A 17 -4.49 9.17 0.95
C VAL A 17 -4.11 10.59 0.52
N GLN A 18 -3.62 11.41 1.45
CA GLN A 18 -3.15 12.74 1.08
C GLN A 18 -1.99 12.64 0.09
N ILE A 19 -1.09 11.70 0.29
CA ILE A 19 0.03 11.49 -0.61
C ILE A 19 -0.47 11.01 -1.98
N THR A 20 -1.32 9.98 -1.98
CA THR A 20 -1.74 9.39 -3.25
C THR A 20 -2.64 10.30 -4.06
N THR A 21 -3.46 11.13 -3.42
CA THR A 21 -4.31 12.07 -4.17
C THR A 21 -3.48 13.17 -4.81
N ALA A 22 -2.30 13.43 -4.30
CA ALA A 22 -1.41 14.43 -4.89
C ALA A 22 -0.62 13.87 -6.07
N LEU A 23 -0.65 12.55 -6.26
CA LEU A 23 0.05 11.94 -7.38
C LEU A 23 -0.81 12.02 -8.63
N ASP A 24 -0.14 12.04 -9.78
CA ASP A 24 -0.84 12.15 -11.05
C ASP A 24 -0.90 10.77 -11.71
N CYS A 25 -1.38 9.80 -10.99
CA CYS A 25 -1.49 8.43 -11.49
C CYS A 25 -2.51 7.67 -10.67
N ASP A 26 -2.98 6.58 -11.24
CA ASP A 26 -3.91 5.71 -10.52
C ASP A 26 -3.13 4.90 -9.49
N VAL A 27 -3.74 4.75 -8.33
CA VAL A 27 -3.16 3.92 -7.28
C VAL A 27 -4.24 2.92 -6.87
N ARG A 28 -3.89 1.65 -6.84
CA ARG A 28 -4.81 0.59 -6.48
C ARG A 28 -4.33 -0.09 -5.22
N LEU A 29 -5.28 -0.42 -4.34
CA LEU A 29 -4.98 -1.23 -3.17
C LEU A 29 -5.68 -2.57 -3.36
N THR A 30 -4.95 -3.65 -3.13
CA THR A 30 -5.49 -4.99 -3.35
C THR A 30 -5.08 -5.92 -2.22
N ASN A 31 -5.87 -6.94 -1.99
CA ASN A 31 -5.51 -7.95 -1.00
C ASN A 31 -4.66 -9.06 -1.64
N GLY A 32 -4.29 -8.88 -2.88
CA GLY A 32 -3.49 -9.87 -3.58
C GLY A 32 -4.30 -11.01 -4.18
N LYS A 33 -5.62 -10.97 -4.03
CA LYS A 33 -6.48 -12.05 -4.50
C LYS A 33 -7.63 -11.50 -5.32
N SER A 34 -8.71 -11.10 -4.66
CA SER A 34 -9.94 -10.77 -5.38
C SER A 34 -10.41 -9.34 -5.19
N PHE A 35 -9.90 -8.63 -4.21
CA PHE A 35 -10.38 -7.29 -3.94
C PHE A 35 -9.41 -6.23 -4.42
N ILE A 36 -9.94 -5.20 -5.06
CA ILE A 36 -9.17 -4.05 -5.52
C ILE A 36 -10.00 -2.82 -5.20
N VAL A 37 -9.40 -1.84 -4.56
CA VAL A 37 -10.06 -0.59 -4.29
C VAL A 37 -9.17 0.57 -4.72
N ASN A 38 -9.76 1.74 -4.85
CA ASN A 38 -9.04 2.93 -5.27
C ASN A 38 -8.16 3.43 -4.12
N GLY A 39 -6.86 3.44 -4.34
CA GLY A 39 -5.89 3.87 -3.33
C GLY A 39 -5.83 5.38 -3.14
N ARG A 40 -6.58 6.14 -3.94
CA ARG A 40 -6.68 7.58 -3.79
C ARG A 40 -8.00 7.96 -3.10
N SER A 41 -8.72 6.98 -2.59
CA SER A 41 -10.00 7.18 -1.91
C SER A 41 -9.84 6.88 -0.43
N LEU A 42 -10.29 7.81 0.40
CA LEU A 42 -10.23 7.61 1.84
C LEU A 42 -11.09 6.40 2.25
N LEU A 43 -12.27 6.26 1.65
CA LEU A 43 -13.13 5.13 1.96
C LEU A 43 -12.49 3.82 1.53
N GLY A 44 -11.85 3.82 0.36
CA GLY A 44 -11.15 2.63 -0.12
C GLY A 44 -10.01 2.24 0.83
N ALA A 45 -9.25 3.22 1.29
CA ALA A 45 -8.14 2.96 2.19
C ALA A 45 -8.64 2.46 3.55
N ILE A 46 -9.75 2.98 4.03
CA ILE A 46 -10.34 2.51 5.28
C ILE A 46 -10.80 1.06 5.11
N TYR A 47 -11.44 0.77 3.99
CA TYR A 47 -11.95 -0.57 3.74
C TYR A 47 -10.84 -1.62 3.73
N CYS A 48 -9.70 -1.28 3.13
CA CYS A 48 -8.63 -2.26 2.98
C CYS A 48 -7.96 -2.62 4.31
N THR A 49 -8.18 -1.87 5.36
CA THR A 49 -7.59 -2.21 6.65
C THR A 49 -8.20 -3.48 7.25
N GLU A 50 -9.31 -3.96 6.67
CA GLU A 50 -9.90 -5.21 7.12
C GLU A 50 -9.14 -6.40 6.55
N TRP A 51 -8.27 -6.17 5.59
CA TRP A 51 -7.55 -7.26 4.94
C TRP A 51 -6.33 -7.68 5.74
N LYS A 52 -5.95 -8.94 5.57
CA LYS A 52 -4.77 -9.46 6.22
C LYS A 52 -3.52 -8.84 5.64
N GLU A 53 -3.51 -8.63 4.34
CA GLU A 53 -2.39 -8.01 3.64
C GLU A 53 -2.91 -6.96 2.70
N ILE A 54 -2.16 -5.88 2.58
CA ILE A 54 -2.51 -4.78 1.68
C ILE A 54 -1.35 -4.59 0.73
N PHE A 55 -1.64 -4.60 -0.58
CA PHE A 55 -0.64 -4.30 -1.59
C PHE A 55 -1.04 -3.04 -2.32
N CYS A 56 -0.09 -2.17 -2.54
CA CYS A 56 -0.29 -0.94 -3.28
C CYS A 56 0.30 -1.12 -4.66
N GLU A 57 -0.52 -0.95 -5.69
CA GLU A 57 -0.08 -1.10 -7.08
C GLU A 57 -0.22 0.21 -7.82
N CYS A 58 0.78 0.53 -8.61
CA CYS A 58 0.75 1.71 -9.44
C CYS A 58 1.62 1.46 -10.68
N ASP A 59 1.24 2.04 -11.81
CA ASP A 59 2.01 1.87 -13.03
C ASP A 59 3.32 2.64 -12.98
N GLN A 60 3.42 3.60 -12.09
CA GLN A 60 4.63 4.38 -11.92
C GLN A 60 5.32 4.00 -10.62
N ASP A 61 6.61 4.27 -10.53
CA ASP A 61 7.34 3.98 -9.31
C ASP A 61 7.08 5.10 -8.31
N ILE A 62 6.26 4.83 -7.33
CA ILE A 62 5.91 5.82 -6.31
C ILE A 62 6.55 5.48 -4.96
N TYR A 63 7.50 4.56 -4.96
CA TYR A 63 8.09 4.09 -3.70
C TYR A 63 8.58 5.23 -2.81
N SER A 64 9.26 6.22 -3.39
CA SER A 64 9.82 7.31 -2.58
C SER A 64 8.72 8.13 -1.90
N LYS A 65 7.50 8.08 -2.41
CA LYS A 65 6.40 8.85 -1.83
C LYS A 65 5.70 8.08 -0.72
N ILE A 66 5.69 6.76 -0.80
CA ILE A 66 4.95 5.94 0.15
C ILE A 66 5.85 5.05 1.00
N SER A 67 7.16 5.28 0.96
CA SER A 67 8.11 4.36 1.60
C SER A 67 7.87 4.17 3.09
N GLU A 68 7.33 5.16 3.78
CA GLU A 68 7.10 5.01 5.21
C GLU A 68 6.03 3.96 5.52
N PHE A 69 5.21 3.60 4.54
CA PHE A 69 4.17 2.60 4.73
C PHE A 69 4.58 1.23 4.20
N VAL A 70 5.67 1.16 3.45
CA VAL A 70 6.06 -0.10 2.82
C VAL A 70 6.68 -1.03 3.84
N VAL A 71 6.18 -2.27 3.84
CA VAL A 71 6.70 -3.30 4.74
C VAL A 71 7.88 -3.96 4.04
N ASP A 72 8.98 -4.09 4.76
CA ASP A 72 10.15 -4.72 4.19
C ASP A 72 9.89 -6.19 3.95
N GLU A 73 9.93 -6.56 2.69
CA GLU A 73 9.67 -7.92 2.34
C GLU A 73 10.93 -8.66 1.99
N THR A 74 12.03 -8.06 2.23
CA THR A 74 13.25 -8.65 1.90
C THR A 74 13.24 -9.94 2.51
N PRO A 75 13.39 -10.82 1.82
CA PRO A 75 13.34 -12.10 2.24
C PRO A 75 14.38 -12.40 3.08
N VAL A 76 14.36 -11.79 3.68
CA VAL A 76 15.17 -12.03 4.52
C VAL A 76 15.18 -13.27 4.80
N ASN A 77 14.48 -13.58 4.41
CA ASN A 77 14.45 -14.67 4.61
C ASN A 77 15.14 -15.49 4.08
N LEU A 78 15.39 -15.11 3.43
CA LEU A 78 16.05 -15.86 2.86
C LEU A 78 16.98 -16.23 3.63
N GLY A 79 17.06 -15.67 4.15
CA GLY A 79 18.06 -15.94 4.74
C GLY A 79 17.91 -16.96 5.53
N LYS A 80 17.40 -17.27 5.44
CA LYS A 80 17.44 -18.06 6.03
C LYS A 80 17.93 -19.07 5.71
N PHE A 81 18.20 -18.95 5.10
CA PHE A 81 18.82 -19.63 4.85
C PHE A 81 19.76 -19.87 5.02
N LEU A 82 19.82 -19.60 5.08
CA LEU A 82 20.68 -19.81 5.28
C LEU A 82 21.00 -20.33 5.69
#